data_c39487ae7725f14aa18b0b8f6f5162e9
#
_entry.id   c39487ae7725f14aa18b0b8f6f5162e9
#
_cell.length_a   1.000
_cell.length_b   1.000
_cell.length_c   1.000
_cell.angle_alpha   90.00
_cell.angle_beta   90.00
_cell.angle_gamma   90.00
#
_symmetry.space_group_name_H-M   'P 1'
#
loop_
_entity.id
_entity.type
_entity.pdbx_description
1 polymer ?
#
loop_
_entity_poly.entity_id
_entity_poly.type
_entity_poly.pdbx_seq_one_letter_code
_entity_poly.pdbx_strand_id
1 'polypeptide(L)'
;MKIQTKIISAFAMLTIPLFSMAAPFGNDTDITDAAKVWKASIDAGFVGDNAIVSRPYTGAPPHGMILELLEKNVTIDGVTGPLVVKKNYGGNGLTVNDVINDPKKYLKSVTIQFKREAGYDAENKDWFYGKYLPDGSLDKNPKGMKLAGRVAKGAPTGCISCHTAAPGGDFIFNHDRYK
;
A
#
# COMPACT_ATOMS: atom_id res chain seq x y z
N MET A 1 7.27 52.27 -59.14
CA MET A 1 6.24 51.49 -58.39
C MET A 1 7.00 50.43 -57.58
N LYS A 2 7.21 50.62 -56.27
CA LYS A 2 8.00 49.73 -55.43
C LYS A 2 7.06 48.74 -54.76
N ILE A 3 7.18 47.45 -55.06
CA ILE A 3 6.40 46.36 -54.43
C ILE A 3 7.12 46.01 -53.15
N GLN A 4 6.43 46.20 -52.00
CA GLN A 4 6.92 45.73 -50.72
C GLN A 4 6.38 44.33 -50.47
N THR A 5 7.27 43.37 -50.42
CA THR A 5 6.95 41.97 -50.05
C THR A 5 6.89 41.89 -48.51
N LYS A 6 5.71 41.61 -47.97
CA LYS A 6 5.53 41.30 -46.53
C LYS A 6 5.86 39.83 -46.27
N ILE A 7 6.93 39.61 -45.51
CA ILE A 7 7.29 38.28 -45.00
C ILE A 7 6.42 38.03 -43.76
N ILE A 8 5.50 37.07 -43.85
CA ILE A 8 4.73 36.60 -42.72
C ILE A 8 5.51 35.43 -42.08
N SER A 9 6.17 35.68 -40.94
CA SER A 9 6.79 34.62 -40.15
C SER A 9 5.71 33.86 -39.38
N ALA A 10 5.42 32.65 -39.80
CA ALA A 10 4.58 31.72 -39.03
C ALA A 10 5.41 31.12 -37.90
N PHE A 11 5.10 31.52 -36.68
CA PHE A 11 5.69 30.94 -35.47
C PHE A 11 4.93 29.64 -35.17
N ALA A 12 5.50 28.50 -35.50
CA ALA A 12 4.94 27.20 -35.14
C ALA A 12 5.17 26.98 -33.63
N MET A 13 4.09 27.07 -32.84
CA MET A 13 4.09 26.71 -31.41
C MET A 13 4.22 25.19 -31.28
N LEU A 14 5.40 24.72 -30.92
CA LEU A 14 5.63 23.31 -30.61
C LEU A 14 5.03 23.00 -29.25
N THR A 15 3.85 22.40 -29.21
CA THR A 15 3.25 21.90 -27.95
C THR A 15 3.95 20.61 -27.58
N ILE A 16 4.84 20.69 -26.59
CA ILE A 16 5.45 19.50 -25.97
C ILE A 16 4.39 18.89 -25.04
N PRO A 17 3.98 17.62 -25.25
CA PRO A 17 3.08 16.96 -24.31
C PRO A 17 3.80 16.81 -22.97
N LEU A 18 3.28 17.46 -21.92
CA LEU A 18 3.68 17.19 -20.54
C LEU A 18 3.22 15.76 -20.20
N PHE A 19 4.12 14.79 -20.33
CA PHE A 19 3.93 13.50 -19.69
C PHE A 19 3.94 13.74 -18.18
N SER A 20 2.75 13.74 -17.57
CA SER A 20 2.61 13.67 -16.11
C SER A 20 3.19 12.33 -15.67
N MET A 21 4.44 12.30 -15.27
CA MET A 21 5.02 11.16 -14.58
C MET A 21 4.26 11.04 -13.27
N ALA A 22 3.55 9.92 -13.11
CA ALA A 22 2.92 9.62 -11.83
C ALA A 22 3.97 9.77 -10.73
N ALA A 23 3.65 10.55 -9.70
CA ALA A 23 4.57 10.79 -8.59
C ALA A 23 5.01 9.42 -8.02
N PRO A 24 6.31 9.22 -7.77
CA PRO A 24 6.77 7.98 -7.17
C PRO A 24 6.08 7.81 -5.81
N PHE A 25 5.82 6.56 -5.41
CA PHE A 25 5.27 6.25 -4.08
C PHE A 25 6.23 6.67 -2.96
N GLY A 26 5.70 6.85 -1.73
CA GLY A 26 6.48 7.22 -0.55
C GLY A 26 6.87 8.69 -0.50
N ASN A 27 6.17 9.56 -1.21
CA ASN A 27 6.28 11.02 -1.11
C ASN A 27 5.63 11.55 0.18
N ASP A 28 5.73 12.85 0.45
CA ASP A 28 5.24 13.46 1.69
C ASP A 28 3.72 13.28 1.88
N THR A 29 2.94 13.31 0.81
CA THR A 29 1.50 13.03 0.84
C THR A 29 1.24 11.57 1.24
N ASP A 30 1.92 10.63 0.60
CA ASP A 30 1.81 9.20 0.91
C ASP A 30 2.20 8.91 2.37
N ILE A 31 3.24 9.59 2.89
CA ILE A 31 3.68 9.47 4.28
C ILE A 31 2.63 10.01 5.25
N THR A 32 2.02 11.15 4.92
CA THR A 32 0.95 11.75 5.71
C THR A 32 -0.28 10.85 5.75
N ASP A 33 -0.68 10.31 4.61
CA ASP A 33 -1.80 9.38 4.52
C ASP A 33 -1.50 8.06 5.25
N ALA A 34 -0.26 7.57 5.16
CA ALA A 34 0.17 6.39 5.90
C ALA A 34 0.05 6.58 7.43
N ALA A 35 0.37 7.76 7.95
CA ALA A 35 0.21 8.06 9.38
C ALA A 35 -1.27 8.00 9.81
N LYS A 36 -2.20 8.49 8.97
CA LYS A 36 -3.64 8.40 9.22
C LYS A 36 -4.14 6.96 9.16
N VAL A 37 -3.68 6.19 8.16
CA VAL A 37 -4.01 4.76 8.02
C VAL A 37 -3.50 3.96 9.22
N TRP A 38 -2.29 4.24 9.69
CA TRP A 38 -1.76 3.60 10.90
C TRP A 38 -2.60 3.94 12.14
N LYS A 39 -2.93 5.24 12.31
CA LYS A 39 -3.81 5.65 13.40
C LYS A 39 -5.17 4.95 13.35
N ALA A 40 -5.81 4.88 12.20
CA ALA A 40 -7.07 4.16 12.03
C ALA A 40 -6.94 2.66 12.36
N SER A 41 -5.78 2.07 12.09
CA SER A 41 -5.50 0.67 12.46
C SER A 41 -5.35 0.48 13.99
N ILE A 42 -4.82 1.49 14.70
CA ILE A 42 -4.78 1.52 16.18
C ILE A 42 -6.23 1.65 16.72
N ASP A 43 -6.99 2.60 16.20
CA ASP A 43 -8.38 2.87 16.64
C ASP A 43 -9.29 1.67 16.36
N ALA A 44 -8.99 0.88 15.33
CA ALA A 44 -9.67 -0.39 15.03
C ALA A 44 -9.25 -1.54 15.96
N GLY A 45 -8.22 -1.38 16.79
CA GLY A 45 -7.65 -2.42 17.65
C GLY A 45 -6.79 -3.45 16.89
N PHE A 46 -6.32 -3.13 15.71
CA PHE A 46 -5.59 -4.09 14.87
C PHE A 46 -4.08 -4.08 15.13
N VAL A 47 -3.54 -2.95 15.55
CA VAL A 47 -2.13 -2.74 15.87
C VAL A 47 -1.97 -1.97 17.18
N GLY A 48 -0.75 -1.82 17.69
CA GLY A 48 -0.45 -1.15 18.95
C GLY A 48 -0.50 -2.10 20.15
N ASP A 49 -0.42 -1.52 21.36
CA ASP A 49 -0.25 -2.28 22.60
C ASP A 49 -1.45 -3.15 22.96
N ASN A 50 -2.64 -2.71 22.61
CA ASN A 50 -3.90 -3.41 22.90
C ASN A 50 -4.48 -4.11 21.67
N ALA A 51 -3.61 -4.45 20.70
CA ALA A 51 -4.04 -5.09 19.48
C ALA A 51 -4.68 -6.45 19.76
N ILE A 52 -5.84 -6.69 19.14
CA ILE A 52 -6.48 -8.00 19.18
C ILE A 52 -5.59 -9.03 18.48
N VAL A 53 -5.61 -10.26 19.02
CA VAL A 53 -5.02 -11.43 18.37
C VAL A 53 -6.15 -12.22 17.74
N SER A 54 -6.07 -12.42 16.43
CA SER A 54 -7.04 -13.20 15.67
C SER A 54 -6.55 -14.66 15.54
N ARG A 55 -6.74 -15.27 14.40
CA ARG A 55 -6.24 -16.64 14.12
C ARG A 55 -5.01 -16.57 13.22
N PRO A 56 -3.79 -16.66 13.75
CA PRO A 56 -2.61 -16.78 12.94
C PRO A 56 -2.67 -18.05 12.07
N TYR A 57 -2.13 -17.97 10.88
CA TYR A 57 -2.12 -19.08 9.91
C TYR A 57 -0.80 -19.10 9.12
N THR A 58 -0.47 -20.25 8.54
CA THR A 58 0.74 -20.40 7.73
C THR A 58 0.65 -19.49 6.50
N GLY A 59 1.63 -18.62 6.38
CA GLY A 59 1.76 -17.69 5.28
C GLY A 59 2.68 -18.18 4.18
N ALA A 60 2.97 -17.27 3.25
CA ALA A 60 3.91 -17.47 2.17
C ALA A 60 4.67 -16.16 1.87
N PRO A 61 5.89 -16.26 1.32
CA PRO A 61 6.57 -15.06 0.82
C PRO A 61 5.69 -14.27 -0.15
N PRO A 62 5.81 -12.91 -0.16
CA PRO A 62 6.82 -12.09 0.56
C PRO A 62 6.40 -11.62 1.95
N HIS A 63 5.21 -11.98 2.46
CA HIS A 63 4.68 -11.41 3.69
C HIS A 63 5.31 -12.01 4.96
N GLY A 64 5.37 -13.31 5.08
CA GLY A 64 5.94 -13.95 6.26
C GLY A 64 5.57 -15.43 6.37
N MET A 65 6.19 -16.13 7.32
CA MET A 65 5.94 -17.57 7.53
C MET A 65 4.59 -17.80 8.22
N ILE A 66 4.22 -16.92 9.14
CA ILE A 66 2.93 -16.92 9.84
C ILE A 66 2.31 -15.55 9.63
N LEU A 67 1.03 -15.53 9.35
CA LEU A 67 0.26 -14.33 9.08
C LEU A 67 -0.96 -14.24 9.99
N GLU A 68 -1.42 -13.03 10.20
CA GLU A 68 -2.69 -12.73 10.83
C GLU A 68 -3.40 -11.66 10.01
N LEU A 69 -4.64 -11.91 9.61
CA LEU A 69 -5.44 -11.01 8.79
C LEU A 69 -6.61 -10.46 9.57
N LEU A 70 -6.77 -9.14 9.54
CA LEU A 70 -7.84 -8.39 10.17
C LEU A 70 -8.43 -7.41 9.14
N GLU A 71 -9.76 -7.27 9.15
CA GLU A 71 -10.46 -6.40 8.20
C GLU A 71 -11.63 -5.70 8.89
N LYS A 72 -11.82 -4.42 8.56
CA LYS A 72 -12.95 -3.61 9.03
C LYS A 72 -13.14 -2.40 8.11
N ASN A 73 -14.39 -1.96 7.92
CA ASN A 73 -14.64 -0.64 7.34
C ASN A 73 -14.29 0.45 8.35
N VAL A 74 -13.51 1.42 7.90
CA VAL A 74 -13.12 2.61 8.68
C VAL A 74 -13.35 3.87 7.85
N THR A 75 -13.42 5.01 8.54
CA THR A 75 -13.50 6.33 7.88
C THR A 75 -12.21 7.10 8.13
N ILE A 76 -11.52 7.48 7.05
CA ILE A 76 -10.32 8.33 7.09
C ILE A 76 -10.57 9.54 6.19
N ASP A 77 -10.45 10.75 6.74
CA ASP A 77 -10.69 12.03 6.02
C ASP A 77 -12.02 12.04 5.24
N GLY A 78 -13.09 11.49 5.82
CA GLY A 78 -14.41 11.42 5.20
C GLY A 78 -14.61 10.30 4.19
N VAL A 79 -13.58 9.54 3.85
CA VAL A 79 -13.66 8.35 2.96
C VAL A 79 -13.88 7.11 3.81
N THR A 80 -15.01 6.43 3.60
CA THR A 80 -15.32 5.15 4.27
C THR A 80 -15.03 3.99 3.34
N GLY A 81 -14.18 3.07 3.79
CA GLY A 81 -13.80 1.90 3.01
C GLY A 81 -13.15 0.79 3.84
N PRO A 82 -12.94 -0.39 3.23
CA PRO A 82 -12.22 -1.47 3.87
C PRO A 82 -10.78 -1.08 4.23
N LEU A 83 -10.42 -1.37 5.48
CA LEU A 83 -9.06 -1.40 6.00
C LEU A 83 -8.68 -2.84 6.21
N VAL A 84 -7.69 -3.33 5.47
CA VAL A 84 -7.18 -4.70 5.55
C VAL A 84 -5.78 -4.65 6.15
N VAL A 85 -5.60 -5.29 7.29
CA VAL A 85 -4.32 -5.32 8.01
C VAL A 85 -3.81 -6.76 8.07
N LYS A 86 -2.60 -6.97 7.59
CA LYS A 86 -1.91 -8.24 7.65
C LYS A 86 -0.66 -8.09 8.52
N LYS A 87 -0.65 -8.74 9.68
CA LYS A 87 0.53 -8.84 10.54
C LYS A 87 1.41 -9.96 10.02
N ASN A 88 2.70 -9.68 9.84
CA ASN A 88 3.66 -10.57 9.22
C ASN A 88 4.67 -11.01 10.29
N TYR A 89 4.65 -12.30 10.62
CA TYR A 89 5.49 -12.89 11.64
C TYR A 89 6.60 -13.72 11.01
N GLY A 90 7.78 -13.70 11.64
CA GLY A 90 8.96 -14.40 11.12
C GLY A 90 9.91 -14.85 12.20
N GLY A 91 10.63 -15.94 11.91
CA GLY A 91 11.63 -16.57 12.78
C GLY A 91 11.93 -17.98 12.27
N ASN A 92 13.12 -18.51 12.56
CA ASN A 92 13.47 -19.88 12.19
C ASN A 92 12.59 -20.88 12.94
N GLY A 93 11.94 -21.79 12.20
CA GLY A 93 11.08 -22.82 12.79
C GLY A 93 9.81 -22.30 13.44
N LEU A 94 9.42 -21.04 13.16
CA LEU A 94 8.25 -20.40 13.77
C LEU A 94 6.97 -21.18 13.48
N THR A 95 6.21 -21.42 14.54
CA THR A 95 4.90 -22.09 14.49
C THR A 95 3.75 -21.11 14.81
N VAL A 96 2.52 -21.49 14.47
CA VAL A 96 1.32 -20.74 14.84
C VAL A 96 1.23 -20.59 16.36
N ASN A 97 1.55 -21.64 17.12
CA ASN A 97 1.50 -21.61 18.59
C ASN A 97 2.50 -20.62 19.19
N ASP A 98 3.70 -20.47 18.61
CA ASP A 98 4.67 -19.48 19.07
C ASP A 98 4.11 -18.07 18.94
N VAL A 99 3.44 -17.79 17.81
CA VAL A 99 2.82 -16.46 17.56
C VAL A 99 1.65 -16.22 18.51
N ILE A 100 0.81 -17.23 18.77
CA ILE A 100 -0.31 -17.13 19.73
C ILE A 100 0.20 -16.79 21.13
N ASN A 101 1.30 -17.42 21.54
CA ASN A 101 1.85 -17.26 22.89
C ASN A 101 2.61 -15.93 23.08
N ASP A 102 3.30 -15.45 22.04
CA ASP A 102 4.07 -14.20 22.12
C ASP A 102 4.11 -13.48 20.74
N PRO A 103 2.98 -12.87 20.32
CA PRO A 103 2.91 -12.23 19.00
C PRO A 103 3.89 -11.05 18.87
N LYS A 104 4.16 -10.31 19.93
CA LYS A 104 5.06 -9.14 19.89
C LYS A 104 6.50 -9.54 19.54
N LYS A 105 6.97 -10.65 20.07
CA LYS A 105 8.32 -11.18 19.83
C LYS A 105 8.59 -11.51 18.36
N TYR A 106 7.58 -12.02 17.67
CA TYR A 106 7.73 -12.55 16.32
C TYR A 106 7.23 -11.61 15.23
N LEU A 107 6.57 -10.52 15.57
CA LEU A 107 6.12 -9.52 14.61
C LEU A 107 7.32 -8.87 13.91
N LYS A 108 7.35 -8.93 12.58
CA LYS A 108 8.42 -8.34 11.74
C LYS A 108 7.96 -7.11 11.00
N SER A 109 6.72 -7.12 10.53
CA SER A 109 6.12 -5.97 9.84
C SER A 109 4.61 -6.08 9.84
N VAL A 110 3.96 -4.96 9.52
CA VAL A 110 2.53 -4.89 9.28
C VAL A 110 2.33 -4.34 7.87
N THR A 111 1.58 -5.04 7.03
CA THR A 111 1.16 -4.54 5.73
C THR A 111 -0.31 -4.17 5.78
N ILE A 112 -0.65 -3.02 5.22
CA ILE A 112 -1.99 -2.46 5.28
C ILE A 112 -2.42 -2.06 3.87
N GLN A 113 -3.67 -2.40 3.52
CA GLN A 113 -4.40 -1.84 2.39
C GLN A 113 -5.59 -1.05 2.92
N PHE A 114 -5.81 0.13 2.37
CA PHE A 114 -7.00 0.94 2.62
C PHE A 114 -7.64 1.35 1.30
N LYS A 115 -8.95 1.13 1.20
CA LYS A 115 -9.72 1.52 0.02
C LYS A 115 -9.97 3.03 0.05
N ARG A 116 -9.34 3.73 -0.87
CA ARG A 116 -9.48 5.19 -1.05
C ARG A 116 -10.73 5.53 -1.85
N GLU A 117 -10.95 6.83 -2.00
CA GLU A 117 -11.97 7.39 -2.87
C GLU A 117 -11.78 6.96 -4.33
N ALA A 118 -12.90 6.92 -5.07
CA ALA A 118 -12.88 6.62 -6.49
C ALA A 118 -12.00 7.61 -7.27
N GLY A 119 -11.10 7.06 -8.09
CA GLY A 119 -10.15 7.84 -8.90
C GLY A 119 -8.79 8.06 -8.23
N TYR A 120 -8.56 7.59 -7.00
CA TYR A 120 -7.22 7.61 -6.40
C TYR A 120 -6.22 6.81 -7.24
N ASP A 121 -6.58 5.61 -7.64
CA ASP A 121 -5.82 4.74 -8.54
C ASP A 121 -6.75 3.69 -9.17
N ALA A 122 -7.65 4.14 -10.02
CA ALA A 122 -8.75 3.32 -10.57
C ALA A 122 -8.27 2.04 -11.25
N GLU A 123 -7.12 2.09 -11.93
CA GLU A 123 -6.50 0.91 -12.57
C GLU A 123 -6.14 -0.18 -11.57
N ASN A 124 -5.81 0.21 -10.33
CA ASN A 124 -5.43 -0.68 -9.23
C ASN A 124 -6.49 -0.70 -8.12
N LYS A 125 -7.77 -0.48 -8.50
CA LYS A 125 -8.91 -0.56 -7.59
C LYS A 125 -8.86 0.42 -6.42
N ASP A 126 -8.22 1.56 -6.59
CA ASP A 126 -8.12 2.65 -5.60
C ASP A 126 -7.56 2.20 -4.23
N TRP A 127 -6.67 1.21 -4.22
CA TRP A 127 -6.03 0.76 -3.01
C TRP A 127 -4.79 1.59 -2.66
N PHE A 128 -4.77 2.11 -1.45
CA PHE A 128 -3.56 2.58 -0.78
C PHE A 128 -2.85 1.38 -0.16
N TYR A 129 -1.53 1.32 -0.26
CA TYR A 129 -0.69 0.30 0.35
C TYR A 129 0.27 0.94 1.34
N GLY A 130 0.48 0.29 2.50
CA GLY A 130 1.49 0.68 3.47
C GLY A 130 2.19 -0.53 4.05
N LYS A 131 3.52 -0.44 4.24
CA LYS A 131 4.27 -1.42 5.01
C LYS A 131 4.96 -0.72 6.17
N TYR A 132 4.73 -1.22 7.37
CA TYR A 132 5.20 -0.62 8.62
C TYR A 132 6.06 -1.62 9.38
N LEU A 133 7.02 -1.09 10.14
CA LEU A 133 7.72 -1.82 11.18
C LEU A 133 6.81 -1.99 12.41
N PRO A 134 7.18 -2.85 13.37
CA PRO A 134 6.35 -3.09 14.57
C PRO A 134 6.06 -1.84 15.40
N ASP A 135 6.94 -0.84 15.35
CA ASP A 135 6.81 0.46 16.03
C ASP A 135 5.90 1.47 15.31
N GLY A 136 5.38 1.11 14.13
CA GLY A 136 4.53 1.97 13.31
C GLY A 136 5.27 2.88 12.34
N SER A 137 6.59 2.89 12.34
CA SER A 137 7.37 3.59 11.32
C SER A 137 7.26 2.88 9.96
N LEU A 138 7.30 3.67 8.88
CA LEU A 138 7.24 3.10 7.53
C LEU A 138 8.53 2.34 7.18
N ASP A 139 8.35 1.11 6.71
CA ASP A 139 9.42 0.33 6.12
C ASP A 139 9.89 0.93 4.80
N LYS A 140 11.08 0.58 4.36
CA LYS A 140 11.72 1.11 3.16
C LYS A 140 12.14 -0.02 2.21
N ASN A 141 12.12 0.27 0.93
CA ASN A 141 12.73 -0.60 -0.05
C ASN A 141 14.27 -0.46 -0.03
N PRO A 142 15.03 -1.32 -0.74
CA PRO A 142 16.48 -1.24 -0.80
C PRO A 142 17.05 0.10 -1.33
N LYS A 143 16.23 0.90 -2.01
CA LYS A 143 16.59 2.25 -2.49
C LYS A 143 16.27 3.34 -1.47
N GLY A 144 15.81 3.00 -0.27
CA GLY A 144 15.49 3.95 0.79
C GLY A 144 14.10 4.60 0.67
N MET A 145 13.30 4.26 -0.33
CA MET A 145 11.96 4.81 -0.50
C MET A 145 11.00 4.19 0.52
N LYS A 146 10.21 5.02 1.20
CA LYS A 146 9.17 4.57 2.14
C LYS A 146 8.05 3.84 1.39
N LEU A 147 7.62 2.71 1.94
CA LEU A 147 6.62 1.85 1.33
C LEU A 147 5.21 2.31 1.72
N ALA A 148 4.76 3.39 1.09
CA ALA A 148 3.44 3.99 1.29
C ALA A 148 2.87 4.52 -0.04
N GLY A 149 1.55 4.49 -0.19
CA GLY A 149 0.84 4.98 -1.37
C GLY A 149 0.66 3.92 -2.44
N ARG A 150 0.86 4.28 -3.70
CA ARG A 150 0.76 3.39 -4.88
C ARG A 150 2.06 2.59 -5.06
N VAL A 151 2.37 1.78 -4.08
CA VAL A 151 3.67 1.11 -3.95
C VAL A 151 3.97 0.24 -5.16
N ALA A 152 5.03 0.61 -5.89
CA ALA A 152 5.54 -0.05 -7.08
C ALA A 152 4.54 -0.09 -8.26
N LYS A 153 3.68 0.95 -8.39
CA LYS A 153 2.83 1.10 -9.57
C LYS A 153 3.67 1.07 -10.85
N GLY A 154 3.24 0.25 -11.82
CA GLY A 154 3.96 0.08 -13.10
C GLY A 154 5.26 -0.71 -13.04
N ALA A 155 5.69 -1.16 -11.86
CA ALA A 155 6.87 -2.02 -11.73
C ALA A 155 6.49 -3.50 -11.91
N PRO A 156 7.43 -4.34 -12.42
CA PRO A 156 7.17 -5.77 -12.60
C PRO A 156 7.05 -6.54 -11.29
N THR A 157 7.51 -5.97 -10.17
CA THR A 157 7.46 -6.57 -8.83
C THR A 157 7.09 -5.53 -7.79
N GLY A 158 6.39 -5.95 -6.73
CA GLY A 158 5.99 -5.08 -5.62
C GLY A 158 4.53 -5.29 -5.22
N CYS A 159 4.00 -4.42 -4.35
CA CYS A 159 2.67 -4.61 -3.78
C CYS A 159 1.61 -4.72 -4.88
N ILE A 160 1.48 -3.70 -5.72
CA ILE A 160 0.43 -3.66 -6.74
C ILE A 160 0.55 -4.83 -7.72
N SER A 161 1.74 -5.07 -8.31
CA SER A 161 1.93 -6.12 -9.31
C SER A 161 1.62 -7.53 -8.78
N CYS A 162 1.91 -7.80 -7.51
CA CYS A 162 1.55 -9.06 -6.87
C CYS A 162 0.04 -9.12 -6.58
N HIS A 163 -0.54 -8.05 -6.06
CA HIS A 163 -1.95 -7.99 -5.68
C HIS A 163 -2.93 -8.01 -6.87
N THR A 164 -2.49 -7.65 -8.08
CA THR A 164 -3.30 -7.83 -9.30
C THR A 164 -3.68 -9.29 -9.56
N ALA A 165 -2.87 -10.24 -9.07
CA ALA A 165 -3.13 -11.67 -9.20
C ALA A 165 -4.05 -12.24 -8.10
N ALA A 166 -4.56 -11.41 -7.18
CA ALA A 166 -5.43 -11.87 -6.12
C ALA A 166 -6.74 -12.43 -6.68
N PRO A 167 -7.18 -13.61 -6.22
CA PRO A 167 -8.48 -14.17 -6.61
C PRO A 167 -9.64 -13.23 -6.28
N GLY A 168 -10.67 -13.19 -7.14
CA GLY A 168 -11.84 -12.32 -6.95
C GLY A 168 -11.69 -10.92 -7.57
N GLY A 169 -10.51 -10.56 -8.07
CA GLY A 169 -10.30 -9.33 -8.87
C GLY A 169 -10.36 -8.02 -8.10
N ASP A 170 -10.37 -8.04 -6.76
CA ASP A 170 -10.35 -6.84 -5.92
C ASP A 170 -9.00 -6.63 -5.20
N PHE A 171 -7.94 -7.27 -5.68
CA PHE A 171 -6.57 -7.09 -5.22
C PHE A 171 -6.34 -7.41 -3.73
N ILE A 172 -7.20 -8.26 -3.13
CA ILE A 172 -7.09 -8.70 -1.73
C ILE A 172 -6.85 -10.19 -1.65
N PHE A 173 -5.78 -10.58 -0.96
CA PHE A 173 -5.51 -11.97 -0.58
C PHE A 173 -6.10 -12.26 0.81
N ASN A 174 -7.43 -12.37 0.90
CA ASN A 174 -8.11 -12.70 2.16
C ASN A 174 -8.51 -14.17 2.26
N HIS A 175 -8.51 -14.91 1.14
CA HIS A 175 -8.93 -16.31 1.11
C HIS A 175 -7.81 -17.29 1.46
N ASP A 176 -6.56 -16.88 1.46
CA ASP A 176 -5.41 -17.74 1.75
C ASP A 176 -5.43 -18.31 3.18
N ARG A 177 -6.13 -17.67 4.11
CA ARG A 177 -6.33 -18.19 5.47
C ARG A 177 -7.35 -19.33 5.59
N TYR A 178 -8.07 -19.63 4.52
CA TYR A 178 -9.09 -20.68 4.47
C TYR A 178 -8.68 -21.88 3.62
N LYS A 179 -7.43 -21.91 3.17
CA LYS A 179 -6.85 -23.03 2.43
C LYS A 179 -6.46 -24.17 3.34
#